data_6be48595e6283b119602f0ad8529f6e8
#
_entry.id   6be48595e6283b119602f0ad8529f6e8
#
_cell.length_a   1.000
_cell.length_b   1.000
_cell.length_c   1.000
_cell.angle_alpha   90.00
_cell.angle_beta   90.00
_cell.angle_gamma   90.00
#
_symmetry.space_group_name_H-M   'P 1'
#
loop_
_entity.id
_entity.type
_entity.pdbx_description
1 polymer ?
#
loop_
_entity_poly.entity_id
_entity_poly.type
_entity_poly.pdbx_seq_one_letter_code
_entity_poly.pdbx_strand_id
1 'polypeptide(L)'
;MPKYVLGHHLKGEGARLDLMSELLDPMHRRYIDALGVVRPGARTLEVGCGNGSISAWLAKRVSPGGTAVAVDLDLSLINVRMPNLELRKADIVAGPVERGTFDLVTARAVLHHVADAQAAIANMAVGLKPGVALLLIEPDFLPVSVAEPPEVRAFLDGWLMWSRERGIDYHIGRTLAPRLASLGLTNISGTAETAVYNVRFIVGGLLDRYYY
;
A
#
# COMPACT_ATOMS: atom_id res chain seq x y z
N MET A 1 11.15 1.58 18.31
CA MET A 1 10.60 1.48 16.94
C MET A 1 9.95 2.81 16.59
N PRO A 2 10.21 3.40 15.43
CA PRO A 2 9.49 4.59 15.02
C PRO A 2 7.99 4.25 14.97
N LYS A 3 7.20 5.07 15.65
CA LYS A 3 5.75 4.90 15.72
C LYS A 3 5.17 5.33 14.37
N TYR A 4 4.27 4.52 13.78
CA TYR A 4 3.53 4.90 12.57
C TYR A 4 2.87 6.28 12.75
N VAL A 5 3.24 7.23 11.90
CA VAL A 5 2.89 8.65 12.08
C VAL A 5 1.40 8.90 11.85
N LEU A 6 0.79 8.17 10.90
CA LEU A 6 -0.63 8.29 10.54
C LEU A 6 -1.49 7.21 11.22
N GLY A 7 -1.32 7.02 12.54
CA GLY A 7 -2.03 5.98 13.30
C GLY A 7 -3.55 6.11 13.21
N HIS A 8 -4.25 4.98 13.18
CA HIS A 8 -5.71 4.87 13.01
C HIS A 8 -6.53 5.58 14.11
N HIS A 9 -5.91 5.92 15.23
CA HIS A 9 -6.53 6.70 16.30
C HIS A 9 -6.67 8.21 15.98
N LEU A 10 -6.07 8.68 14.89
CA LEU A 10 -6.16 10.09 14.52
C LEU A 10 -7.55 10.43 13.99
N LYS A 11 -8.08 11.58 14.44
CA LYS A 11 -9.37 12.08 13.98
C LYS A 11 -9.35 12.25 12.45
N GLY A 12 -10.35 11.69 11.75
CA GLY A 12 -10.48 11.76 10.30
C GLY A 12 -9.64 10.73 9.52
N GLU A 13 -8.90 9.80 10.17
CA GLU A 13 -8.11 8.78 9.46
C GLU A 13 -8.99 7.85 8.63
N GLY A 14 -10.16 7.47 9.13
CA GLY A 14 -11.12 6.69 8.36
C GLY A 14 -11.53 7.39 7.05
N ALA A 15 -11.91 8.67 7.13
CA ALA A 15 -12.27 9.45 5.94
C ALA A 15 -11.10 9.61 4.95
N ARG A 16 -9.85 9.73 5.44
CA ARG A 16 -8.67 9.74 4.58
C ARG A 16 -8.48 8.41 3.85
N LEU A 17 -8.63 7.29 4.54
CA LEU A 17 -8.51 5.96 3.94
C LEU A 17 -9.63 5.71 2.92
N ASP A 18 -10.85 6.17 3.19
CA ASP A 18 -11.96 6.06 2.25
C ASP A 18 -11.68 6.84 0.96
N LEU A 19 -11.19 8.08 1.09
CA LEU A 19 -10.79 8.89 -0.05
C LEU A 19 -9.62 8.27 -0.83
N MET A 20 -8.62 7.72 -0.15
CA MET A 20 -7.52 6.99 -0.78
C MET A 20 -8.03 5.76 -1.55
N SER A 21 -9.02 5.07 -1.00
CA SER A 21 -9.65 3.91 -1.67
C SER A 21 -10.41 4.35 -2.91
N GLU A 22 -11.23 5.40 -2.81
CA GLU A 22 -11.95 5.96 -3.97
C GLU A 22 -11.02 6.29 -5.14
N LEU A 23 -9.88 6.90 -4.85
CA LEU A 23 -8.92 7.35 -5.86
C LEU A 23 -8.03 6.24 -6.42
N LEU A 24 -7.53 5.34 -5.57
CA LEU A 24 -6.47 4.41 -5.94
C LEU A 24 -6.93 2.98 -6.16
N ASP A 25 -8.10 2.57 -5.65
CA ASP A 25 -8.62 1.22 -5.86
C ASP A 25 -8.81 0.87 -7.33
N PRO A 26 -9.35 1.75 -8.20
CA PRO A 26 -9.52 1.42 -9.60
C PRO A 26 -8.19 1.06 -10.29
N MET A 27 -7.14 1.82 -10.01
CA MET A 27 -5.79 1.54 -10.50
C MET A 27 -5.24 0.22 -9.93
N HIS A 28 -5.33 0.02 -8.61
CA HIS A 28 -4.83 -1.17 -7.94
C HIS A 28 -5.50 -2.44 -8.47
N ARG A 29 -6.84 -2.44 -8.59
CA ARG A 29 -7.62 -3.57 -9.15
C ARG A 29 -7.22 -3.87 -10.59
N ARG A 30 -7.03 -2.85 -11.43
CA ARG A 30 -6.60 -3.00 -12.81
C ARG A 30 -5.25 -3.71 -12.90
N TYR A 31 -4.28 -3.35 -12.07
CA TYR A 31 -2.98 -4.03 -12.04
C TYR A 31 -3.09 -5.47 -11.53
N ILE A 32 -3.87 -5.73 -10.49
CA ILE A 32 -4.11 -7.10 -10.01
C ILE A 32 -4.76 -7.95 -11.10
N ASP A 33 -5.78 -7.44 -11.78
CA ASP A 33 -6.45 -8.16 -12.88
C ASP A 33 -5.48 -8.47 -14.04
N ALA A 34 -4.61 -7.53 -14.38
CA ALA A 34 -3.61 -7.71 -15.44
C ALA A 34 -2.58 -8.82 -15.13
N LEU A 35 -2.31 -9.10 -13.86
CA LEU A 35 -1.42 -10.20 -13.46
C LEU A 35 -2.03 -11.59 -13.70
N GLY A 36 -3.35 -11.72 -13.78
CA GLY A 36 -4.06 -12.97 -14.08
C GLY A 36 -3.93 -14.07 -13.00
N VAL A 37 -3.35 -13.78 -11.86
CA VAL A 37 -3.10 -14.78 -10.78
C VAL A 37 -4.26 -14.88 -9.78
N VAL A 38 -5.14 -13.89 -9.73
CA VAL A 38 -6.29 -13.87 -8.82
C VAL A 38 -7.51 -14.51 -9.51
N ARG A 39 -7.85 -15.71 -9.04
CA ARG A 39 -8.93 -16.55 -9.58
C ARG A 39 -9.64 -17.31 -8.46
N PRO A 40 -10.82 -17.91 -8.69
CA PRO A 40 -11.44 -18.80 -7.71
C PRO A 40 -10.48 -19.85 -7.20
N GLY A 41 -10.43 -20.05 -5.89
CA GLY A 41 -9.51 -20.95 -5.21
C GLY A 41 -8.14 -20.36 -4.87
N ALA A 42 -7.79 -19.16 -5.35
CA ALA A 42 -6.51 -18.53 -5.03
C ALA A 42 -6.45 -18.08 -3.55
N ARG A 43 -5.22 -18.04 -3.01
CA ARG A 43 -4.92 -17.45 -1.70
C ARG A 43 -4.13 -16.16 -1.90
N THR A 44 -4.63 -15.04 -1.41
CA THR A 44 -4.01 -13.72 -1.57
C THR A 44 -3.65 -13.10 -0.24
N LEU A 45 -2.62 -12.24 -0.23
CA LEU A 45 -2.24 -11.43 0.92
C LEU A 45 -2.22 -9.96 0.53
N GLU A 46 -2.95 -9.13 1.27
CA GLU A 46 -2.79 -7.68 1.27
C GLU A 46 -2.08 -7.24 2.54
N VAL A 47 -0.98 -6.50 2.37
CA VAL A 47 -0.20 -5.91 3.47
C VAL A 47 -0.53 -4.42 3.56
N GLY A 48 -0.83 -3.95 4.78
CA GLY A 48 -1.30 -2.57 5.02
C GLY A 48 -2.72 -2.36 4.49
N CYS A 49 -3.66 -3.20 4.94
CA CYS A 49 -5.02 -3.25 4.39
C CYS A 49 -5.91 -2.03 4.72
N GLY A 50 -5.51 -1.19 5.68
CA GLY A 50 -6.20 0.05 6.03
C GLY A 50 -7.69 -0.17 6.36
N ASN A 51 -8.60 0.37 5.52
CA ASN A 51 -10.05 0.17 5.66
C ASN A 51 -10.57 -1.14 5.07
N GLY A 52 -9.73 -1.92 4.38
CA GLY A 52 -10.06 -3.24 3.84
C GLY A 52 -10.74 -3.25 2.48
N SER A 53 -10.74 -2.16 1.72
CA SER A 53 -11.41 -2.04 0.43
C SER A 53 -10.91 -3.04 -0.60
N ILE A 54 -9.59 -3.18 -0.74
CA ILE A 54 -8.96 -4.16 -1.65
C ILE A 54 -9.10 -5.57 -1.10
N SER A 55 -8.94 -5.77 0.22
CA SER A 55 -9.13 -7.08 0.86
C SER A 55 -10.51 -7.65 0.59
N ALA A 56 -11.56 -6.82 0.72
CA ALA A 56 -12.94 -7.21 0.43
C ALA A 56 -13.13 -7.56 -1.06
N TRP A 57 -12.52 -6.79 -1.94
CA TRP A 57 -12.56 -7.06 -3.36
C TRP A 57 -11.83 -8.37 -3.72
N LEU A 58 -10.65 -8.61 -3.14
CA LEU A 58 -9.88 -9.85 -3.30
C LEU A 58 -10.69 -11.06 -2.81
N ALA A 59 -11.32 -10.97 -1.62
CA ALA A 59 -12.15 -12.05 -1.08
C ALA A 59 -13.29 -12.46 -2.03
N LYS A 60 -13.91 -11.48 -2.72
CA LYS A 60 -14.92 -11.76 -3.77
C LYS A 60 -14.29 -12.45 -4.98
N ARG A 61 -13.13 -11.98 -5.44
CA ARG A 61 -12.45 -12.48 -6.65
C ARG A 61 -11.94 -13.92 -6.51
N VAL A 62 -11.48 -14.30 -5.31
CA VAL A 62 -10.97 -15.65 -5.05
C VAL A 62 -12.07 -16.67 -4.71
N SER A 63 -13.30 -16.23 -4.51
CA SER A 63 -14.47 -17.10 -4.25
C SER A 63 -14.94 -17.79 -5.55
N PRO A 64 -15.44 -19.05 -5.46
CA PRO A 64 -15.42 -19.93 -4.29
C PRO A 64 -14.05 -20.60 -4.05
N GLY A 65 -13.85 -21.10 -2.84
CA GLY A 65 -12.72 -21.96 -2.47
C GLY A 65 -11.41 -21.27 -2.17
N GLY A 66 -11.29 -19.96 -2.46
CA GLY A 66 -10.11 -19.15 -2.15
C GLY A 66 -10.27 -18.32 -0.89
N THR A 67 -9.15 -17.79 -0.41
CA THR A 67 -9.06 -16.98 0.81
C THR A 67 -8.26 -15.70 0.55
N ALA A 68 -8.77 -14.57 1.01
CA ALA A 68 -7.99 -13.34 1.12
C ALA A 68 -7.51 -13.17 2.57
N VAL A 69 -6.22 -12.96 2.74
CA VAL A 69 -5.59 -12.60 4.02
C VAL A 69 -5.27 -11.11 3.98
N ALA A 70 -5.66 -10.39 4.99
CA ALA A 70 -5.41 -8.96 5.13
C ALA A 70 -4.65 -8.70 6.43
N VAL A 71 -3.52 -8.00 6.34
CA VAL A 71 -2.72 -7.68 7.52
C VAL A 71 -2.50 -6.19 7.64
N ASP A 72 -2.52 -5.73 8.90
CA ASP A 72 -2.18 -4.35 9.27
C ASP A 72 -1.61 -4.33 10.69
N LEU A 73 -0.96 -3.24 11.07
CA LEU A 73 -0.54 -2.97 12.45
C LEU A 73 -1.73 -2.66 13.35
N ASP A 74 -2.80 -2.10 12.76
CA ASP A 74 -4.03 -1.72 13.45
C ASP A 74 -5.27 -2.00 12.58
N LEU A 75 -6.11 -2.91 13.01
CA LEU A 75 -7.31 -3.34 12.31
C LEU A 75 -8.57 -2.55 12.71
N SER A 76 -8.45 -1.48 13.49
CA SER A 76 -9.59 -0.76 14.07
C SER A 76 -10.49 -0.07 13.04
N LEU A 77 -9.95 0.27 11.87
CA LEU A 77 -10.70 0.93 10.79
C LEU A 77 -11.29 -0.05 9.76
N ILE A 78 -11.03 -1.35 9.91
CA ILE A 78 -11.58 -2.34 8.99
C ILE A 78 -12.94 -2.83 9.44
N ASN A 79 -13.99 -2.48 8.71
CA ASN A 79 -15.37 -2.83 9.03
C ASN A 79 -15.94 -3.98 8.17
N VAL A 80 -15.11 -4.51 7.27
CA VAL A 80 -15.54 -5.59 6.37
C VAL A 80 -15.41 -6.93 7.06
N ARG A 81 -16.43 -7.79 6.89
CA ARG A 81 -16.42 -9.18 7.34
C ARG A 81 -16.96 -10.07 6.21
N MET A 82 -16.19 -11.05 5.83
CA MET A 82 -16.57 -12.05 4.81
C MET A 82 -16.07 -13.42 5.26
N PRO A 83 -16.79 -14.52 4.91
CA PRO A 83 -16.43 -15.87 5.37
C PRO A 83 -15.02 -16.32 4.94
N ASN A 84 -14.53 -15.79 3.82
CA ASN A 84 -13.22 -16.11 3.25
C ASN A 84 -12.22 -14.93 3.31
N LEU A 85 -12.42 -13.99 4.23
CA LEU A 85 -11.51 -12.90 4.55
C LEU A 85 -10.92 -13.10 5.95
N GLU A 86 -9.63 -13.37 6.01
CA GLU A 86 -8.88 -13.48 7.25
C GLU A 86 -8.21 -12.14 7.59
N LEU A 87 -8.52 -11.58 8.76
CA LEU A 87 -7.92 -10.35 9.26
C LEU A 87 -6.88 -10.69 10.32
N ARG A 88 -5.65 -10.24 10.15
CA ARG A 88 -4.56 -10.53 11.09
C ARG A 88 -3.79 -9.25 11.44
N LYS A 89 -3.62 -9.00 12.73
CA LYS A 89 -2.71 -7.96 13.18
C LYS A 89 -1.27 -8.47 13.08
N ALA A 90 -0.47 -7.85 12.22
CA ALA A 90 0.92 -8.27 11.98
C ALA A 90 1.80 -7.08 11.55
N ASP A 91 3.08 -7.16 11.91
CA ASP A 91 4.14 -6.28 11.41
C ASP A 91 4.94 -7.05 10.35
N ILE A 92 4.82 -6.64 9.11
CA ILE A 92 5.51 -7.28 7.97
C ILE A 92 7.04 -7.13 8.05
N VAL A 93 7.54 -6.14 8.77
CA VAL A 93 8.99 -5.98 8.99
C VAL A 93 9.51 -7.05 9.95
N ALA A 94 8.71 -7.46 10.93
CA ALA A 94 9.10 -8.45 11.93
C ALA A 94 9.23 -9.87 11.38
N GLY A 95 8.51 -10.20 10.31
CA GLY A 95 8.56 -11.52 9.69
C GLY A 95 7.47 -11.75 8.63
N PRO A 96 7.59 -12.84 7.86
CA PRO A 96 6.59 -13.22 6.88
C PRO A 96 5.29 -13.67 7.55
N VAL A 97 4.15 -13.35 6.95
CA VAL A 97 2.82 -13.77 7.43
C VAL A 97 2.65 -15.28 7.33
N GLU A 98 3.03 -15.83 6.20
CA GLU A 98 3.11 -17.27 5.88
C GLU A 98 4.25 -17.46 4.87
N ARG A 99 4.65 -18.70 4.61
CA ARG A 99 5.72 -19.01 3.66
C ARG A 99 5.19 -19.86 2.49
N GLY A 100 5.42 -19.38 1.26
CA GLY A 100 5.14 -20.15 0.04
C GLY A 100 3.67 -20.52 -0.16
N THR A 101 2.74 -19.68 0.31
CA THR A 101 1.30 -20.03 0.31
C THR A 101 0.45 -19.14 -0.56
N PHE A 102 0.91 -17.93 -0.88
CA PHE A 102 0.10 -16.94 -1.59
C PHE A 102 0.30 -16.97 -3.10
N ASP A 103 -0.80 -16.86 -3.84
CA ASP A 103 -0.82 -16.70 -5.29
C ASP A 103 -0.62 -15.22 -5.69
N LEU A 104 -0.93 -14.29 -4.79
CA LEU A 104 -0.63 -12.87 -4.88
C LEU A 104 -0.25 -12.34 -3.50
N VAL A 105 0.81 -11.56 -3.43
CA VAL A 105 1.05 -10.63 -2.32
C VAL A 105 1.01 -9.22 -2.87
N THR A 106 0.27 -8.33 -2.22
CA THR A 106 0.18 -6.94 -2.64
C THR A 106 0.27 -5.98 -1.45
N ALA A 107 0.85 -4.81 -1.71
CA ALA A 107 0.87 -3.69 -0.78
C ALA A 107 0.71 -2.37 -1.55
N ARG A 108 -0.04 -1.43 -0.97
CA ARG A 108 -0.22 -0.10 -1.53
C ARG A 108 -0.05 0.95 -0.45
N ALA A 109 0.85 1.90 -0.69
CA ALA A 109 1.12 3.02 0.21
C ALA A 109 1.51 2.57 1.63
N VAL A 110 2.41 1.58 1.73
CA VAL A 110 2.88 0.97 2.97
C VAL A 110 4.37 1.20 3.18
N LEU A 111 5.18 0.88 2.15
CA LEU A 111 6.63 0.82 2.30
C LEU A 111 7.28 2.17 2.61
N HIS A 112 6.67 3.26 2.16
CA HIS A 112 7.15 4.60 2.48
C HIS A 112 7.02 4.97 3.96
N HIS A 113 6.25 4.21 4.73
CA HIS A 113 6.07 4.39 6.18
C HIS A 113 6.94 3.47 7.03
N VAL A 114 7.57 2.45 6.46
CA VAL A 114 8.31 1.46 7.25
C VAL A 114 9.81 1.78 7.30
N ALA A 115 10.42 1.60 8.47
CA ALA A 115 11.83 1.90 8.66
C ALA A 115 12.76 0.99 7.84
N ASP A 116 12.38 -0.28 7.64
CA ASP A 116 13.14 -1.25 6.85
C ASP A 116 12.26 -1.83 5.73
N ALA A 117 12.14 -1.04 4.66
CA ALA A 117 11.39 -1.46 3.49
C ALA A 117 11.98 -2.72 2.82
N GLN A 118 13.31 -2.93 2.92
CA GLN A 118 13.93 -4.12 2.34
C GLN A 118 13.52 -5.38 3.08
N ALA A 119 13.51 -5.37 4.42
CA ALA A 119 13.01 -6.49 5.22
C ALA A 119 11.52 -6.75 4.95
N ALA A 120 10.70 -5.69 4.85
CA ALA A 120 9.28 -5.83 4.52
C ALA A 120 9.08 -6.52 3.16
N ILE A 121 9.78 -6.09 2.10
CA ILE A 121 9.71 -6.68 0.77
C ILE A 121 10.19 -8.15 0.81
N ALA A 122 11.28 -8.45 1.51
CA ALA A 122 11.78 -9.81 1.65
C ALA A 122 10.76 -10.73 2.32
N ASN A 123 10.10 -10.27 3.38
CA ASN A 123 9.07 -11.03 4.08
C ASN A 123 7.80 -11.24 3.22
N MET A 124 7.43 -10.25 2.41
CA MET A 124 6.36 -10.40 1.41
C MET A 124 6.72 -11.45 0.36
N ALA A 125 7.95 -11.38 -0.19
CA ALA A 125 8.43 -12.31 -1.21
C ALA A 125 8.46 -13.76 -0.72
N VAL A 126 8.88 -13.99 0.53
CA VAL A 126 8.88 -15.31 1.18
C VAL A 126 7.46 -15.91 1.26
N GLY A 127 6.43 -15.09 1.32
CA GLY A 127 5.03 -15.53 1.34
C GLY A 127 4.53 -16.12 0.01
N LEU A 128 5.18 -15.80 -1.09
CA LEU A 128 4.75 -16.19 -2.44
C LEU A 128 5.02 -17.66 -2.74
N LYS A 129 4.12 -18.29 -3.46
CA LYS A 129 4.41 -19.53 -4.19
C LYS A 129 5.43 -19.25 -5.31
N PRO A 130 6.14 -20.25 -5.82
CA PRO A 130 6.93 -20.10 -7.04
C PRO A 130 6.06 -19.72 -8.26
N GLY A 131 6.56 -18.78 -9.08
CA GLY A 131 5.94 -18.45 -10.36
C GLY A 131 4.66 -17.59 -10.29
N VAL A 132 4.41 -16.93 -9.17
CA VAL A 132 3.29 -16.02 -8.96
C VAL A 132 3.75 -14.55 -8.80
N ALA A 133 2.90 -13.65 -8.34
CA ALA A 133 3.18 -12.22 -8.41
C ALA A 133 3.27 -11.51 -7.05
N LEU A 134 4.23 -10.57 -6.95
CA LEU A 134 4.28 -9.50 -5.95
C LEU A 134 3.92 -8.18 -6.62
N LEU A 135 2.90 -7.49 -6.14
CA LEU A 135 2.49 -6.17 -6.62
C LEU A 135 2.71 -5.12 -5.53
N LEU A 136 3.58 -4.17 -5.80
CA LEU A 136 3.84 -3.04 -4.91
C LEU A 136 3.44 -1.74 -5.60
N ILE A 137 2.66 -0.91 -4.93
CA ILE A 137 2.21 0.40 -5.40
C ILE A 137 2.62 1.44 -4.36
N GLU A 138 3.64 2.23 -4.68
CA GLU A 138 4.19 3.20 -3.74
C GLU A 138 4.33 4.58 -4.38
N PRO A 139 4.26 5.64 -3.59
CA PRO A 139 4.41 7.00 -4.10
C PRO A 139 5.83 7.26 -4.64
N ASP A 140 5.88 8.12 -5.64
CA ASP A 140 7.09 8.82 -6.03
C ASP A 140 6.76 10.30 -6.28
N PHE A 141 7.14 11.16 -5.36
CA PHE A 141 6.84 12.59 -5.41
C PHE A 141 7.88 13.40 -6.21
N LEU A 142 8.66 12.76 -7.11
CA LEU A 142 9.56 13.50 -8.00
C LEU A 142 8.82 14.55 -8.86
N PRO A 143 7.65 14.27 -9.45
CA PRO A 143 6.94 15.27 -10.24
C PRO A 143 6.55 16.53 -9.46
N VAL A 144 6.48 16.43 -8.14
CA VAL A 144 6.18 17.56 -7.25
C VAL A 144 7.27 18.65 -7.29
N SER A 145 8.51 18.26 -7.60
CA SER A 145 9.63 19.22 -7.72
C SER A 145 9.46 20.25 -8.83
N VAL A 146 8.52 20.01 -9.75
CA VAL A 146 8.16 20.93 -10.86
C VAL A 146 6.71 21.40 -10.76
N ALA A 147 6.10 21.30 -9.58
CA ALA A 147 4.71 21.75 -9.37
C ALA A 147 4.57 23.25 -9.56
N GLU A 148 3.45 23.64 -10.12
CA GLU A 148 3.05 25.04 -10.33
C GLU A 148 1.66 25.29 -9.68
N PRO A 149 1.41 26.46 -9.16
CA PRO A 149 2.32 27.62 -9.03
C PRO A 149 3.42 27.41 -7.96
N PRO A 150 4.42 28.31 -7.88
CA PRO A 150 5.57 28.17 -6.95
C PRO A 150 5.18 27.97 -5.48
N GLU A 151 4.04 28.51 -5.05
CA GLU A 151 3.53 28.37 -3.68
C GLU A 151 3.16 26.91 -3.38
N VAL A 152 2.60 26.18 -4.36
CA VAL A 152 2.30 24.76 -4.25
C VAL A 152 3.60 23.97 -4.10
N ARG A 153 4.62 24.30 -4.89
CA ARG A 153 5.94 23.66 -4.78
C ARG A 153 6.56 23.91 -3.40
N ALA A 154 6.56 25.15 -2.91
CA ALA A 154 7.10 25.48 -1.60
C ALA A 154 6.39 24.71 -0.46
N PHE A 155 5.05 24.57 -0.55
CA PHE A 155 4.28 23.74 0.39
C PHE A 155 4.72 22.26 0.33
N LEU A 156 4.82 21.70 -0.87
CA LEU A 156 5.19 20.30 -1.06
C LEU A 156 6.62 20.00 -0.64
N ASP A 157 7.56 20.95 -0.86
CA ASP A 157 8.94 20.86 -0.36
C ASP A 157 8.97 20.81 1.17
N GLY A 158 8.19 21.68 1.82
CA GLY A 158 8.02 21.67 3.28
C GLY A 158 7.42 20.35 3.79
N TRP A 159 6.41 19.84 3.10
CA TRP A 159 5.78 18.54 3.40
C TRP A 159 6.78 17.39 3.28
N LEU A 160 7.55 17.33 2.21
CA LEU A 160 8.56 16.29 2.00
C LEU A 160 9.67 16.34 3.05
N MET A 161 10.10 17.54 3.43
CA MET A 161 11.08 17.72 4.52
C MET A 161 10.53 17.23 5.85
N TRP A 162 9.33 17.67 6.24
CA TRP A 162 8.63 17.24 7.45
C TRP A 162 8.44 15.71 7.50
N SER A 163 8.09 15.12 6.36
CA SER A 163 7.88 13.67 6.23
C SER A 163 9.17 12.89 6.42
N ARG A 164 10.26 13.35 5.79
CA ARG A 164 11.58 12.71 5.90
C ARG A 164 12.11 12.72 7.34
N GLU A 165 11.93 13.82 8.07
CA GLU A 165 12.29 13.91 9.47
C GLU A 165 11.56 12.88 10.35
N ARG A 166 10.42 12.37 9.89
CA ARG A 166 9.59 11.36 10.56
C ARG A 166 9.76 9.96 9.99
N GLY A 167 10.76 9.78 9.12
CA GLY A 167 11.07 8.48 8.51
C GLY A 167 10.11 8.06 7.40
N ILE A 168 9.35 8.99 6.81
CA ILE A 168 8.48 8.71 5.67
C ILE A 168 9.24 9.02 4.38
N ASP A 169 9.37 8.03 3.48
CA ASP A 169 10.08 8.16 2.20
C ASP A 169 9.12 8.19 1.01
N TYR A 170 8.63 9.37 0.65
CA TYR A 170 7.77 9.55 -0.54
C TYR A 170 8.50 9.41 -1.88
N HIS A 171 9.76 9.00 -1.89
CA HIS A 171 10.51 8.67 -3.10
C HIS A 171 10.81 7.18 -3.25
N ILE A 172 10.30 6.34 -2.37
CA ILE A 172 10.57 4.91 -2.35
C ILE A 172 10.15 4.21 -3.66
N GLY A 173 9.10 4.68 -4.32
CA GLY A 173 8.57 4.08 -5.55
C GLY A 173 9.64 3.83 -6.61
N ARG A 174 10.52 4.80 -6.86
CA ARG A 174 11.63 4.67 -7.84
C ARG A 174 12.70 3.65 -7.44
N THR A 175 12.74 3.23 -6.18
CA THR A 175 13.73 2.28 -5.64
C THR A 175 13.24 0.84 -5.61
N LEU A 176 11.97 0.59 -5.97
CA LEU A 176 11.36 -0.75 -5.85
C LEU A 176 12.04 -1.77 -6.76
N ALA A 177 12.28 -1.43 -8.03
CA ALA A 177 12.85 -2.37 -9.00
C ALA A 177 14.22 -2.93 -8.55
N PRO A 178 15.23 -2.10 -8.18
CA PRO A 178 16.50 -2.63 -7.68
C PRO A 178 16.35 -3.39 -6.35
N ARG A 179 15.41 -3.03 -5.48
CA ARG A 179 15.14 -3.77 -4.24
C ARG A 179 14.59 -5.16 -4.51
N LEU A 180 13.67 -5.29 -5.46
CA LEU A 180 13.12 -6.58 -5.89
C LEU A 180 14.20 -7.45 -6.54
N ALA A 181 15.01 -6.88 -7.42
CA ALA A 181 16.12 -7.58 -8.09
C ALA A 181 17.14 -8.12 -7.09
N SER A 182 17.47 -7.37 -6.04
CA SER A 182 18.42 -7.81 -5.00
C SER A 182 17.95 -9.03 -4.19
N LEU A 183 16.65 -9.33 -4.22
CA LEU A 183 16.04 -10.52 -3.59
C LEU A 183 15.93 -11.72 -4.55
N GLY A 184 16.48 -11.61 -5.78
CA GLY A 184 16.42 -12.67 -6.79
C GLY A 184 15.05 -12.80 -7.48
N LEU A 185 14.15 -11.82 -7.30
CA LEU A 185 12.90 -11.80 -8.06
C LEU A 185 13.19 -11.49 -9.53
N THR A 186 12.47 -12.15 -10.43
CA THR A 186 12.62 -12.05 -11.88
C THR A 186 11.36 -11.46 -12.53
N ASN A 187 11.43 -11.13 -13.82
CA ASN A 187 10.31 -10.54 -14.57
C ASN A 187 9.78 -9.24 -13.93
N ILE A 188 10.70 -8.43 -13.41
CA ILE A 188 10.37 -7.16 -12.78
C ILE A 188 9.95 -6.19 -13.87
N SER A 189 8.74 -5.66 -13.77
CA SER A 189 8.23 -4.57 -14.59
C SER A 189 7.66 -3.48 -13.71
N GLY A 190 7.65 -2.25 -14.19
CA GLY A 190 7.10 -1.12 -13.46
C GLY A 190 6.53 -0.08 -14.40
N THR A 191 5.47 0.58 -13.94
CA THR A 191 4.88 1.76 -14.58
C THR A 191 4.76 2.87 -13.55
N ALA A 192 4.83 4.11 -13.99
CA ALA A 192 4.50 5.27 -13.18
C ALA A 192 3.20 5.89 -13.73
N GLU A 193 2.23 6.08 -12.87
CA GLU A 193 1.00 6.82 -13.20
C GLU A 193 0.96 8.10 -12.38
N THR A 194 0.68 9.21 -13.04
CA THR A 194 0.44 10.47 -12.37
C THR A 194 -1.06 10.60 -12.11
N ALA A 195 -1.44 10.65 -10.84
CA ALA A 195 -2.81 10.97 -10.47
C ALA A 195 -2.96 12.50 -10.34
N VAL A 196 -3.94 13.05 -11.06
CA VAL A 196 -4.32 14.45 -10.90
C VAL A 196 -5.40 14.51 -9.82
N TYR A 197 -5.05 15.05 -8.67
CA TYR A 197 -5.97 15.23 -7.56
C TYR A 197 -6.72 16.56 -7.68
N ASN A 198 -8.02 16.54 -7.46
CA ASN A 198 -8.80 17.77 -7.35
C ASN A 198 -8.66 18.39 -5.95
N VAL A 199 -9.19 19.61 -5.79
CA VAL A 199 -9.13 20.37 -4.53
C VAL A 199 -9.69 19.59 -3.33
N ARG A 200 -10.67 18.70 -3.54
CA ARG A 200 -11.24 17.85 -2.49
C ARG A 200 -10.20 16.94 -1.83
N PHE A 201 -9.29 16.38 -2.61
CA PHE A 201 -8.24 15.53 -2.06
C PHE A 201 -7.22 16.34 -1.27
N ILE A 202 -6.79 17.48 -1.82
CA ILE A 202 -5.77 18.34 -1.21
C ILE A 202 -6.31 18.95 0.09
N VAL A 203 -7.53 19.49 0.09
CA VAL A 203 -8.13 20.19 1.24
C VAL A 203 -8.68 19.19 2.28
N GLY A 204 -9.38 18.13 1.86
CA GLY A 204 -10.02 17.20 2.80
C GLY A 204 -9.10 16.12 3.36
N GLY A 205 -7.99 15.80 2.70
CA GLY A 205 -7.11 14.71 3.10
C GLY A 205 -5.77 15.13 3.70
N LEU A 206 -5.16 16.18 3.19
CA LEU A 206 -3.84 16.65 3.60
C LEU A 206 -3.88 17.93 4.44
N LEU A 207 -4.64 18.94 4.04
CA LEU A 207 -4.61 20.26 4.70
C LEU A 207 -5.37 20.29 6.02
N ASP A 208 -6.50 19.60 6.15
CA ASP A 208 -7.29 19.58 7.40
C ASP A 208 -6.56 18.94 8.59
N ARG A 209 -5.44 18.27 8.38
CA ARG A 209 -4.72 17.57 9.44
C ARG A 209 -3.47 18.23 9.95
N TYR A 210 -2.86 19.10 9.17
CA TYR A 210 -1.52 19.61 9.45
C TYR A 210 -1.47 21.09 9.75
N TYR A 211 -2.61 21.77 9.72
CA TYR A 211 -2.72 23.21 9.99
C TYR A 211 -3.70 23.58 11.12
N TYR A 212 -4.11 22.61 11.95
CA TYR A 212 -4.86 22.87 13.19
C TYR A 212 -4.16 22.31 14.41
#